data_9619f53a6adc39ddb61a39e67dbb7106
#
_entry.id   9619f53a6adc39ddb61a39e67dbb7106
#
_cell.length_a   1.000
_cell.length_b   1.000
_cell.length_c   1.000
_cell.angle_alpha   90.00
_cell.angle_beta   90.00
_cell.angle_gamma   90.00
#
_symmetry.space_group_name_H-M   'P 1'
#
loop_
_entity.id
_entity.type
_entity.pdbx_description
1 polymer ?
#
loop_
_entity_poly.entity_id
_entity_poly.type
_entity_poly.pdbx_seq_one_letter_code
_entity_poly.pdbx_strand_id
1 'polypeptide(L)'
;ALIHCVNGKDRTGVLCATLLRATGADEDAIMEDYLRVNTDHADLIAEEAAHLDGGMTDHERAILMSFLEARPAYLRAYFDEIDRLYGSFATYLREGLHLTNEAIESLRALVA
;
A
#
# COMPACT_ATOMS: atom_id res chain seq x y z
N ALA A 1 -12.18 10.48 6.69
CA ALA A 1 -12.80 9.58 5.72
C ALA A 1 -12.46 8.12 6.01
N LEU A 2 -13.43 7.26 5.86
CA LEU A 2 -13.18 5.82 6.03
C LEU A 2 -12.53 5.28 4.76
N ILE A 3 -11.34 4.73 4.91
CA ILE A 3 -10.58 4.19 3.80
C ILE A 3 -10.44 2.68 3.99
N HIS A 4 -11.04 1.93 3.09
CA HIS A 4 -10.89 0.47 3.14
C HIS A 4 -11.10 -0.13 1.75
N CYS A 5 -10.58 -1.32 1.56
CA CYS A 5 -10.86 -2.18 0.41
C CYS A 5 -11.25 -3.55 0.95
N VAL A 6 -11.57 -4.48 0.07
CA VAL A 6 -12.05 -5.80 0.49
C VAL A 6 -11.11 -6.48 1.48
N ASN A 7 -9.80 -6.42 1.23
CA ASN A 7 -8.79 -7.06 2.08
C ASN A 7 -7.99 -6.07 2.93
N GLY A 8 -8.22 -4.76 2.82
CA GLY A 8 -7.43 -3.76 3.52
C GLY A 8 -5.97 -3.73 3.09
N LYS A 9 -5.64 -4.31 1.95
CA LYS A 9 -4.26 -4.51 1.51
C LYS A 9 -3.86 -3.54 0.40
N ASP A 10 -4.57 -3.58 -0.73
CA ASP A 10 -4.12 -2.87 -1.92
C ASP A 10 -4.35 -1.35 -1.82
N ARG A 11 -5.61 -0.95 -1.79
CA ARG A 11 -5.96 0.48 -1.79
C ARG A 11 -5.59 1.16 -0.48
N THR A 12 -5.91 0.52 0.64
CA THR A 12 -5.63 1.09 1.95
C THR A 12 -4.13 1.14 2.22
N GLY A 13 -3.40 0.06 1.93
CA GLY A 13 -1.96 0.00 2.11
C GLY A 13 -1.23 1.03 1.25
N VAL A 14 -1.63 1.16 -0.02
CA VAL A 14 -1.04 2.13 -0.95
C VAL A 14 -1.33 3.55 -0.51
N LEU A 15 -2.55 3.83 -0.05
CA LEU A 15 -2.90 5.16 0.44
C LEU A 15 -2.11 5.53 1.69
N CYS A 16 -1.98 4.61 2.65
CA CYS A 16 -1.16 4.83 3.85
C CYS A 16 0.30 5.09 3.49
N ALA A 17 0.87 4.31 2.55
CA ALA A 17 2.23 4.52 2.07
C ALA A 17 2.39 5.89 1.42
N THR A 18 1.40 6.32 0.64
CA THR A 18 1.39 7.64 0.00
C THR A 18 1.40 8.75 1.04
N LEU A 19 0.56 8.64 2.06
CA LEU A 19 0.49 9.62 3.15
C LEU A 19 1.78 9.66 3.95
N LEU A 20 2.37 8.52 4.26
CA LEU A 20 3.65 8.47 4.97
C LEU A 20 4.76 9.12 4.16
N ARG A 21 4.82 8.84 2.87
CA ARG A 21 5.82 9.47 2.00
C ARG A 21 5.62 10.98 1.91
N ALA A 22 4.37 11.43 1.82
CA ALA A 22 4.03 12.85 1.80
C ALA A 22 4.49 13.58 3.06
N THR A 23 4.49 12.89 4.20
CA THR A 23 4.89 13.47 5.50
C THR A 23 6.39 13.36 5.76
N GLY A 24 7.17 12.80 4.84
CA GLY A 24 8.62 12.74 4.92
C GLY A 24 9.19 11.51 5.60
N ALA A 25 8.40 10.46 5.79
CA ALA A 25 8.89 9.18 6.30
C ALA A 25 9.90 8.58 5.32
N ASP A 26 10.91 7.87 5.83
CA ASP A 26 11.90 7.25 4.96
C ASP A 26 11.34 5.98 4.30
N GLU A 27 12.01 5.54 3.22
CA GLU A 27 11.56 4.39 2.43
C GLU A 27 11.44 3.12 3.25
N ASP A 28 12.38 2.88 4.17
CA ASP A 28 12.38 1.66 4.98
C ASP A 28 11.17 1.65 5.92
N ALA A 29 10.85 2.79 6.53
CA ALA A 29 9.69 2.92 7.41
C ALA A 29 8.39 2.73 6.63
N ILE A 30 8.31 3.29 5.43
CA ILE A 30 7.13 3.15 4.57
C ILE A 30 6.94 1.69 4.16
N MET A 31 8.01 1.03 3.75
CA MET A 31 7.95 -0.38 3.34
C MET A 31 7.57 -1.28 4.52
N GLU A 32 8.13 -1.03 5.69
CA GLU A 32 7.83 -1.79 6.90
C GLU A 32 6.34 -1.68 7.25
N ASP A 33 5.79 -0.47 7.20
CA ASP A 33 4.38 -0.23 7.47
C ASP A 33 3.50 -0.92 6.43
N TYR A 34 3.85 -0.81 5.16
CA TYR A 34 3.12 -1.44 4.07
C TYR A 34 3.06 -2.97 4.22
N LEU A 35 4.18 -3.57 4.61
CA LEU A 35 4.27 -5.03 4.76
C LEU A 35 3.66 -5.55 6.06
N ARG A 36 3.34 -4.67 6.99
CA ARG A 36 2.79 -5.07 8.30
C ARG A 36 1.48 -5.82 8.18
N VAL A 37 0.70 -5.60 7.12
CA VAL A 37 -0.55 -6.32 6.89
C VAL A 37 -0.33 -7.83 6.83
N ASN A 38 0.82 -8.29 6.35
CA ASN A 38 1.14 -9.71 6.27
C ASN A 38 1.25 -10.35 7.66
N THR A 39 1.63 -9.57 8.66
CA THR A 39 1.72 -10.01 10.06
C THR A 39 0.40 -9.74 10.81
N ASP A 40 -0.10 -8.51 10.71
CA ASP A 40 -1.30 -8.09 11.47
C ASP A 40 -2.55 -8.83 11.02
N HIS A 41 -2.62 -9.23 9.76
CA HIS A 41 -3.76 -9.91 9.18
C HIS A 41 -3.41 -11.33 8.69
N ALA A 42 -2.35 -11.93 9.24
CA ALA A 42 -1.90 -13.26 8.82
C ALA A 42 -3.01 -14.31 8.95
N ASP A 43 -3.78 -14.27 10.03
CA ASP A 43 -4.88 -15.21 10.24
C ASP A 43 -6.00 -15.01 9.21
N LEU A 44 -6.32 -13.77 8.87
CA LEU A 44 -7.33 -13.45 7.85
C LEU A 44 -6.88 -13.90 6.46
N ILE A 45 -5.61 -13.69 6.15
CA ILE A 45 -5.04 -14.12 4.87
C ILE A 45 -5.08 -15.65 4.76
N ALA A 46 -4.68 -16.35 5.81
CA ALA A 46 -4.71 -17.81 5.83
C ALA A 46 -6.14 -18.36 5.73
N GLU A 47 -7.08 -17.74 6.43
CA GLU A 47 -8.49 -18.14 6.38
C GLU A 47 -9.08 -17.93 4.98
N GLU A 48 -8.81 -16.80 4.36
CA GLU A 48 -9.28 -16.50 3.01
C GLU A 48 -8.66 -17.45 1.98
N ALA A 49 -7.36 -17.72 2.11
CA ALA A 49 -6.68 -18.68 1.23
C ALA A 49 -7.29 -20.08 1.35
N ALA A 50 -7.56 -20.53 2.58
CA ALA A 50 -8.18 -21.83 2.83
C ALA A 50 -9.61 -21.90 2.26
N HIS A 51 -10.36 -20.81 2.37
CA HIS A 51 -11.73 -20.72 1.87
C HIS A 51 -11.77 -20.82 0.33
N LEU A 52 -10.81 -20.21 -0.34
CA LEU A 52 -10.72 -20.19 -1.81
C LEU A 52 -9.99 -21.39 -2.38
N ASP A 53 -9.29 -22.16 -1.56
CA ASP A 53 -8.50 -23.32 -1.99
C ASP A 53 -9.41 -24.55 -2.17
N GLY A 54 -9.98 -24.70 -3.34
CA GLY A 54 -10.85 -25.83 -3.70
C GLY A 54 -10.12 -26.93 -4.48
N GLY A 55 -8.94 -27.34 -4.04
CA GLY A 55 -8.15 -28.35 -4.74
C GLY A 55 -7.13 -27.74 -5.70
N MET A 56 -6.64 -26.56 -5.39
CA MET A 56 -5.63 -25.88 -6.20
C MET A 56 -4.30 -26.63 -6.24
N THR A 57 -3.60 -26.49 -7.36
CA THR A 57 -2.20 -26.90 -7.45
C THR A 57 -1.34 -25.92 -6.65
N ASP A 58 -0.08 -26.29 -6.38
CA ASP A 58 0.86 -25.41 -5.69
C ASP A 58 1.10 -24.11 -6.47
N HIS A 59 1.13 -24.19 -7.80
CA HIS A 59 1.28 -23.01 -8.65
C HIS A 59 0.07 -22.07 -8.53
N GLU A 60 -1.13 -22.62 -8.57
CA GLU A 60 -2.35 -21.84 -8.40
C GLU A 60 -2.44 -21.18 -7.01
N ARG A 61 -2.02 -21.91 -5.98
CA ARG A 61 -1.98 -21.36 -4.62
C ARG A 61 -0.98 -20.22 -4.51
N ALA A 62 0.18 -20.32 -5.16
CA ALA A 62 1.16 -19.25 -5.19
C ALA A 62 0.59 -17.97 -5.83
N ILE A 63 -0.17 -18.13 -6.90
CA ILE A 63 -0.86 -17.01 -7.56
C ILE A 63 -1.89 -16.39 -6.61
N LEU A 64 -2.69 -17.21 -5.95
CA LEU A 64 -3.68 -16.71 -4.98
C LEU A 64 -3.01 -15.91 -3.87
N MET A 65 -1.94 -16.43 -3.29
CA MET A 65 -1.22 -15.73 -2.23
C MET A 65 -0.65 -14.38 -2.70
N SER A 66 -0.28 -14.29 -3.98
CA SER A 66 0.20 -13.02 -4.53
C SER A 66 -0.88 -11.93 -4.54
N PHE A 67 -2.16 -12.32 -4.57
CA PHE A 67 -3.28 -11.37 -4.45
C PHE A 67 -3.63 -11.04 -3.01
N LEU A 68 -3.34 -11.93 -2.07
CA LEU A 68 -3.73 -11.76 -0.67
C LEU A 68 -2.65 -11.07 0.18
N GLU A 69 -1.39 -11.18 -0.22
CA GLU A 69 -0.26 -10.62 0.52
C GLU A 69 0.18 -9.26 -0.04
N ALA A 70 0.63 -8.38 0.85
CA ALA A 70 1.37 -7.19 0.45
C ALA A 70 2.80 -7.61 0.11
N ARG A 71 3.32 -7.13 -1.01
CA ARG A 71 4.68 -7.49 -1.47
C ARG A 71 5.47 -6.24 -1.83
N PRO A 72 6.79 -6.20 -1.55
CA PRO A 72 7.61 -5.03 -1.85
C PRO A 72 7.52 -4.58 -3.32
N ALA A 73 7.46 -5.55 -4.24
CA ALA A 73 7.38 -5.24 -5.66
C ALA A 73 6.15 -4.42 -6.04
N TYR A 74 5.04 -4.61 -5.35
CA TYR A 74 3.80 -3.88 -5.63
C TYR A 74 3.94 -2.40 -5.26
N LEU A 75 4.51 -2.12 -4.10
CA LEU A 75 4.71 -0.74 -3.67
C LEU A 75 5.74 -0.03 -4.53
N ARG A 76 6.83 -0.71 -4.88
CA ARG A 76 7.83 -0.16 -5.78
C ARG A 76 7.24 0.16 -7.14
N ALA A 77 6.44 -0.75 -7.70
CA ALA A 77 5.78 -0.52 -8.98
C ALA A 77 4.85 0.69 -8.93
N TYR A 78 4.13 0.88 -7.82
CA TYR A 78 3.27 2.03 -7.62
C TYR A 78 4.08 3.35 -7.64
N PHE A 79 5.16 3.42 -6.88
CA PHE A 79 5.98 4.63 -6.84
C PHE A 79 6.72 4.87 -8.15
N ASP A 80 7.19 3.81 -8.81
CA ASP A 80 7.83 3.93 -10.13
C ASP A 80 6.86 4.48 -11.18
N GLU A 81 5.60 4.04 -11.14
CA GLU A 81 4.57 4.53 -12.05
C GLU A 81 4.25 6.00 -11.80
N ILE A 82 4.27 6.44 -10.54
CA ILE A 82 4.12 7.85 -10.20
C ILE A 82 5.24 8.68 -10.82
N ASP A 83 6.47 8.22 -10.69
CA ASP A 83 7.62 8.92 -11.27
C ASP A 83 7.53 8.98 -12.81
N ARG A 84 7.05 7.90 -13.42
CA ARG A 84 6.87 7.85 -14.87
C ARG A 84 5.80 8.81 -15.37
N LEU A 85 4.67 8.88 -14.67
CA LEU A 85 3.52 9.69 -15.10
C LEU A 85 3.65 11.16 -14.73
N TYR A 86 4.22 11.47 -13.58
CA TYR A 86 4.26 12.83 -13.04
C TYR A 86 5.66 13.42 -12.95
N GLY A 87 6.68 12.64 -13.18
CA GLY A 87 8.08 13.07 -13.11
C GLY A 87 8.66 13.09 -11.71
N SER A 88 7.84 13.28 -10.69
CA SER A 88 8.25 13.23 -9.28
C SER A 88 7.05 13.00 -8.37
N PHE A 89 7.34 12.54 -7.16
CA PHE A 89 6.30 12.35 -6.16
C PHE A 89 5.68 13.68 -5.73
N ALA A 90 6.48 14.73 -5.62
CA ALA A 90 5.99 16.07 -5.28
C ALA A 90 4.97 16.58 -6.31
N THR A 91 5.24 16.35 -7.59
CA THR A 91 4.32 16.71 -8.67
C THR A 91 3.03 15.91 -8.56
N TYR A 92 3.13 14.62 -8.25
CA TYR A 92 1.97 13.77 -8.04
C TYR A 92 1.07 14.28 -6.91
N LEU A 93 1.65 14.70 -5.79
CA LEU A 93 0.87 15.23 -4.68
C LEU A 93 0.09 16.48 -5.07
N ARG A 94 0.69 17.37 -5.84
CA ARG A 94 0.06 18.62 -6.27
C ARG A 94 -0.92 18.43 -7.42
N GLU A 95 -0.52 17.73 -8.45
CA GLU A 95 -1.30 17.62 -9.70
C GLU A 95 -2.20 16.40 -9.73
N GLY A 96 -1.76 15.27 -9.18
CA GLY A 96 -2.56 14.04 -9.16
C GLY A 96 -3.57 14.05 -8.01
N LEU A 97 -3.14 14.39 -6.81
CA LEU A 97 -3.98 14.39 -5.62
C LEU A 97 -4.49 15.77 -5.23
N HIS A 98 -4.04 16.82 -5.90
CA HIS A 98 -4.45 18.21 -5.65
C HIS A 98 -4.19 18.67 -4.20
N LEU A 99 -3.12 18.19 -3.57
CA LEU A 99 -2.74 18.59 -2.23
C LEU A 99 -1.95 19.90 -2.25
N THR A 100 -2.30 20.81 -1.36
CA THR A 100 -1.56 22.05 -1.17
C THR A 100 -0.41 21.83 -0.19
N ASN A 101 0.57 22.75 -0.17
CA ASN A 101 1.64 22.72 0.83
C ASN A 101 1.09 22.75 2.24
N GLU A 102 0.02 23.53 2.46
CA GLU A 102 -0.64 23.60 3.77
C GLU A 102 -1.24 22.27 4.19
N ALA A 103 -1.88 21.55 3.26
CA ALA A 103 -2.43 20.22 3.52
C ALA A 103 -1.34 19.24 3.89
N ILE A 104 -0.21 19.27 3.20
CA ILE A 104 0.94 18.39 3.48
C ILE A 104 1.51 18.69 4.87
N GLU A 105 1.68 19.96 5.22
CA GLU A 105 2.17 20.34 6.55
C GLU A 105 1.20 19.91 7.65
N SER A 106 -0.11 20.01 7.41
CA SER A 106 -1.12 19.53 8.36
C SER A 106 -1.01 18.02 8.57
N LEU A 107 -0.76 17.26 7.50
CA LEU A 107 -0.56 15.80 7.60
C LEU A 107 0.69 15.48 8.40
N ARG A 108 1.79 16.21 8.18
CA ARG A 108 3.03 16.01 8.95
C ARG A 108 2.81 16.24 10.43
N ALA A 109 2.04 17.25 10.80
CA ALA A 109 1.74 17.55 12.18
C ALA A 109 0.95 16.43 12.86
N LEU A 110 0.09 15.73 12.11
CA LEU A 110 -0.71 14.62 12.62
C LEU A 110 0.11 13.35 12.89
N VAL A 111 1.19 13.13 12.15
CA VAL A 111 2.00 11.90 12.25
C VAL A 111 3.34 12.12 12.93
N ALA A 112 3.68 13.35 13.25
CA ALA A 112 4.95 13.70 13.90
C ALA A 112 4.98 13.28 15.38
#